data_6e1f64010dd82936e53a905f8cb10b09
#
_entry.id   6e1f64010dd82936e53a905f8cb10b09
#
_cell.length_a   1.000
_cell.length_b   1.000
_cell.length_c   1.000
_cell.angle_alpha   90.00
_cell.angle_beta   90.00
_cell.angle_gamma   90.00
#
_symmetry.space_group_name_H-M   'P 1'
#
loop_
_entity.id
_entity.type
_entity.pdbx_description
1 polymer ?
#
loop_
_entity_poly.entity_id
_entity_poly.type
_entity_poly.pdbx_seq_one_letter_code
_entity_poly.pdbx_strand_id
1 'polypeptide(L)' 'VKKIPKSYLQKRVAVTWEDPSGYINDDISEVKMSVCISEGTLVVLTEEKLILRTSLYTGSQVGDYTIIHPALVKQCKAL' A
#
# COMPACT_ATOMS: atom_id res chain seq x y z
N VAL A 1 -4.70 -12.10 6.76
CA VAL A 1 -3.75 -11.01 6.49
C VAL A 1 -2.34 -11.54 6.66
N LYS A 2 -1.54 -11.39 5.63
CA LYS A 2 -0.14 -11.79 5.72
C LYS A 2 0.63 -10.79 6.58
N LYS A 3 1.41 -11.34 7.49
CA LYS A 3 2.25 -10.53 8.35
C LYS A 3 3.45 -10.00 7.55
N ILE A 4 3.62 -8.67 7.58
CA ILE A 4 4.73 -8.02 6.90
C ILE A 4 5.90 -7.93 7.89
N PRO A 5 7.09 -8.40 7.51
CA PRO A 5 8.25 -8.32 8.41
C PRO A 5 8.62 -6.88 8.71
N LYS A 6 8.88 -6.58 9.98
CA LYS A 6 9.33 -5.24 10.38
C LYS A 6 10.69 -4.88 9.78
N SER A 7 11.45 -5.88 9.37
CA SER A 7 12.73 -5.65 8.69
C SER A 7 12.58 -4.97 7.34
N TYR A 8 11.36 -4.92 6.81
CA TYR A 8 11.08 -4.21 5.55
C TYR A 8 11.01 -2.69 5.73
N LEU A 9 10.91 -2.19 6.97
CA LEU A 9 10.94 -0.76 7.22
C LEU A 9 12.21 -0.14 6.63
N GLN A 10 12.04 1.02 5.98
CA GLN A 10 13.08 1.77 5.27
C GLN A 10 13.64 1.06 4.05
N LYS A 11 13.00 -0.03 3.62
CA LYS A 11 13.36 -0.73 2.38
C LYS A 11 12.34 -0.48 1.30
N ARG A 12 12.78 -0.63 0.08
CA ARG A 12 11.89 -0.54 -1.07
C ARG A 12 11.09 -1.84 -1.19
N VAL A 13 9.78 -1.70 -1.31
CA VAL A 13 8.86 -2.84 -1.38
C VAL A 13 7.85 -2.65 -2.50
N ALA A 14 7.28 -3.76 -2.96
CA ALA A 14 6.11 -3.78 -3.82
C ALA A 14 4.96 -4.39 -3.02
N VAL A 15 3.87 -3.65 -2.91
CA VAL A 15 2.69 -4.07 -2.16
C VAL A 15 1.55 -4.34 -3.13
N THR A 16 1.05 -5.57 -3.12
CA THR A 16 -0.17 -5.94 -3.86
C THR A 16 -1.33 -5.86 -2.88
N TRP A 17 -2.34 -5.07 -3.20
CA TRP A 17 -3.45 -4.83 -2.29
C TRP A 17 -4.76 -4.65 -3.06
N GLU A 18 -5.86 -4.81 -2.35
CA GLU A 18 -7.20 -4.64 -2.91
C GLU A 18 -7.74 -3.27 -2.55
N ASP A 19 -8.05 -2.48 -3.57
CA ASP A 19 -8.58 -1.14 -3.39
C ASP A 19 -10.10 -1.18 -3.51
N PRO A 20 -10.82 -0.89 -2.42
CA PRO A 20 -12.29 -0.87 -2.46
C PRO A 20 -12.86 0.41 -3.03
N SER A 21 -12.03 1.41 -3.32
CA SER A 21 -12.51 2.70 -3.83
C SER A 21 -12.84 2.64 -5.31
N GLY A 22 -13.65 3.58 -5.77
CA GLY A 22 -13.91 3.79 -7.18
C GLY A 22 -15.02 2.94 -7.79
N TYR A 23 -15.71 2.15 -7.02
CA TYR A 23 -16.87 1.41 -7.53
C TYR A 23 -18.11 2.26 -7.45
N ILE A 24 -18.68 2.56 -8.63
CA ILE A 24 -19.98 3.18 -8.74
C ILE A 24 -20.83 2.19 -9.53
N ASN A 25 -21.21 1.11 -8.90
CA ASN A 25 -21.89 0.06 -9.63
C ASN A 25 -23.26 -0.21 -9.04
N ASP A 26 -24.23 -0.41 -9.92
CA ASP A 26 -25.61 -0.66 -9.53
C ASP A 26 -25.84 -2.07 -9.04
N ASP A 27 -25.00 -3.01 -9.46
CA ASP A 27 -25.13 -4.42 -9.06
C ASP A 27 -24.00 -4.81 -8.11
N ILE A 28 -24.31 -4.80 -6.83
CA ILE A 28 -23.35 -5.13 -5.77
C ILE A 28 -22.83 -6.55 -5.89
N SER A 29 -23.65 -7.48 -6.42
CA SER A 29 -23.21 -8.87 -6.53
C SER A 29 -22.05 -9.06 -7.50
N GLU A 30 -21.84 -8.12 -8.42
CA GLU A 30 -20.75 -8.18 -9.39
C GLU A 30 -19.59 -7.26 -9.05
N VAL A 31 -19.69 -6.52 -7.96
CA VAL A 31 -18.61 -5.61 -7.55
C VAL A 31 -17.39 -6.41 -7.12
N LYS A 32 -16.26 -6.10 -7.72
CA LYS A 32 -14.98 -6.68 -7.39
C LYS A 32 -14.02 -5.58 -6.98
N MET A 33 -13.20 -5.84 -5.98
CA MET A 33 -12.15 -4.90 -5.61
C MET A 33 -11.07 -4.90 -6.68
N SER A 34 -10.57 -3.71 -7.00
CA SER A 34 -9.42 -3.58 -7.90
C SER A 34 -8.17 -4.04 -7.19
N VAL A 35 -7.38 -4.85 -7.87
CA VAL A 35 -6.06 -5.24 -7.36
C VAL A 35 -5.05 -4.22 -7.86
N CYS A 36 -4.33 -3.63 -6.92
CA CYS A 36 -3.33 -2.61 -7.18
C CYS A 36 -1.96 -3.09 -6.75
N ILE A 37 -0.93 -2.61 -7.43
CA ILE A 37 0.44 -2.83 -7.02
C ILE A 37 1.07 -1.46 -6.82
N SER A 38 1.53 -1.20 -5.60
CA SER A 38 2.20 0.05 -5.25
C SER A 38 3.63 -0.23 -4.81
N GLU A 39 4.56 0.52 -5.36
CA GLU A 39 5.98 0.40 -5.01
C GLU A 39 6.45 1.67 -4.31
N GLY A 40 7.33 1.48 -3.34
CA GLY A 40 7.91 2.61 -2.63
C GLY A 40 8.72 2.16 -1.44
N THR A 41 9.24 3.13 -0.70
CA THR A 41 9.95 2.87 0.55
C THR A 41 8.94 2.75 1.68
N LEU A 42 8.98 1.65 2.40
CA LEU A 42 8.09 1.43 3.54
C LEU A 42 8.57 2.29 4.71
N VAL A 43 7.82 3.32 5.06
CA VAL A 43 8.22 4.27 6.10
C VAL A 43 7.44 4.13 7.39
N VAL A 44 6.21 3.60 7.33
CA VAL A 44 5.40 3.33 8.52
C VAL A 44 4.73 1.97 8.36
N LEU A 45 4.77 1.18 9.42
CA LEU A 45 4.08 -0.09 9.48
C LEU A 45 3.50 -0.29 10.87
N THR A 46 2.18 -0.16 10.98
CA THR A 46 1.43 -0.44 12.19
C THR A 46 0.30 -1.41 11.87
N GLU A 47 -0.50 -1.77 12.86
CA GLU A 47 -1.66 -2.62 12.62
C GLU A 47 -2.74 -1.95 11.77
N GLU A 48 -2.75 -0.63 11.74
CA GLU A 48 -3.76 0.15 11.03
C GLU A 48 -3.25 0.83 9.77
N LYS A 49 -1.94 1.01 9.64
CA LYS A 49 -1.37 1.79 8.53
C LYS A 49 -0.13 1.13 7.97
N LEU A 50 -0.08 1.10 6.67
CA LEU A 50 1.13 0.87 5.91
C LEU A 50 1.32 2.10 5.04
N ILE A 51 2.44 2.79 5.16
CA ILE A 51 2.70 4.00 4.38
C ILE A 51 3.96 3.79 3.54
N LEU A 52 3.80 4.00 2.23
CA LEU A 52 4.89 3.97 1.27
C LEU A 52 5.22 5.40 0.85
N ARG A 53 6.50 5.74 0.86
CA ARG A 53 6.98 6.96 0.23
C ARG A 53 7.32 6.63 -1.20
N THR A 54 6.55 7.17 -2.14
CA THR A 54 6.70 6.85 -3.56
C THR A 54 7.61 7.83 -4.29
N SER A 55 7.74 9.05 -3.77
CA SER A 55 8.70 10.01 -4.30
C SER A 55 9.16 10.96 -3.19
N LEU A 56 10.29 11.60 -3.41
CA LEU A 56 10.84 12.58 -2.49
C LEU A 56 11.41 13.73 -3.32
N TYR A 57 10.97 14.94 -3.01
CA TYR A 57 11.49 16.12 -3.73
C TYR A 57 12.92 16.40 -3.32
N THR A 58 13.74 16.73 -4.28
CA THR A 58 15.16 17.03 -4.06
C THR A 58 15.32 18.16 -3.05
N GLY A 59 16.12 17.89 -2.02
CA GLY A 59 16.39 18.88 -0.97
C GLY A 59 15.25 19.08 0.03
N SER A 60 14.23 18.21 0.00
CA SER A 60 13.06 18.31 0.87
C SER A 60 12.79 17.00 1.59
N GLN A 61 12.16 17.10 2.78
CA GLN A 61 11.62 15.95 3.48
C GLN A 61 10.20 15.62 2.99
N VAL A 62 9.64 16.45 2.13
CA VAL A 62 8.29 16.28 1.59
C VAL A 62 8.35 15.41 0.36
N GLY A 63 7.41 14.50 0.24
CA GLY A 63 7.29 13.60 -0.89
C GLY A 63 5.87 13.12 -1.06
N ASP A 64 5.67 12.21 -2.00
CA ASP A 64 4.37 11.59 -2.21
C ASP A 64 4.29 10.30 -1.40
N TYR A 65 3.14 10.08 -0.79
CA TYR A 65 2.91 8.94 0.07
C TYR A 65 1.64 8.21 -0.34
N THR A 66 1.66 6.90 -0.20
CA THR A 66 0.48 6.04 -0.37
C THR A 66 0.18 5.39 0.97
N ILE A 67 -1.04 5.53 1.45
CA ILE A 67 -1.47 4.94 2.72
C ILE A 67 -2.39 3.77 2.41
N ILE A 68 -2.04 2.60 2.93
CA ILE A 68 -2.79 1.36 2.71
C ILE A 68 -3.10 0.75 4.08
N HIS A 69 -4.35 0.34 4.28
CA HIS A 69 -4.69 -0.43 5.47
C HIS A 69 -4.12 -1.84 5.32
N PRO A 70 -3.36 -2.36 6.30
CA PRO A 70 -2.74 -3.68 6.18
C PRO A 70 -3.72 -4.81 5.89
N ALA A 71 -4.97 -4.70 6.34
CA ALA A 71 -5.99 -5.72 6.07
C ALA A 71 -6.29 -5.88 4.57
N LEU A 72 -5.97 -4.88 3.76
CA LEU A 72 -6.18 -4.91 2.31
C LEU A 72 -5.00 -5.51 1.55
N VAL A 73 -3.89 -5.74 2.23
CA VAL A 73 -2.65 -6.22 1.59
C VAL A 73 -2.76 -7.71 1.30
N LYS A 74 -2.51 -8.08 0.06
CA LYS A 74 -2.42 -9.48 -0.36
C LYS A 74 -0.99 -9.99 -0.29
N GLN A 75 -0.04 -9.14 -0.64
CA GLN A 75 1.36 -9.50 -0.66
C GLN A 75 2.23 -8.26 -0.49
N CYS A 76 3.31 -8.38 0.24
CA CYS A 76 4.35 -7.36 0.34
C CYS A 76 5.70 -8.03 0.07
N LYS A 77 6.42 -7.51 -0.89
CA LYS A 77 7.63 -8.14 -1.39
C LYS A 77 8.76 -7.12 -1.36
N ALA A 78 9.88 -7.48 -0.76
CA ALA A 78 11.08 -6.64 -0.79
C ALA A 78 11.66 -6.62 -2.20
N LEU A 79 12.05 -5.44 -2.63
CA LEU A 79 12.65 -5.23 -3.95
C LEU A 79 14.17 -5.17 -3.89
#